data_c1564171d0dd96968c6c7f52688fea24
#
_entry.id   c1564171d0dd96968c6c7f52688fea24
#
_cell.length_a   1.000
_cell.length_b   1.000
_cell.length_c   1.000
_cell.angle_alpha   90.00
_cell.angle_beta   90.00
_cell.angle_gamma   90.00
#
_symmetry.space_group_name_H-M   'P 1'
#
loop_
_entity.id
_entity.type
_entity.pdbx_description
1 polymer ?
#
loop_
_entity_poly.entity_id
_entity_poly.type
_entity_poly.pdbx_seq_one_letter_code
_entity_poly.pdbx_strand_id
1 'polypeptide(L)' 'MDEAREWRAKAAARYDELIARHPEALADHAAEFWLEAGADPVRALPLAQRNLKVRQTPRAHELVARATLAVGDARAT' A
#
# COMPACT_ATOMS: atom_id res chain seq x y z
N MET A 1 -23.68 -2.59 -6.70
CA MET A 1 -22.68 -3.64 -6.73
C MET A 1 -21.35 -3.16 -7.24
N ASP A 2 -21.38 -2.37 -8.28
CA ASP A 2 -20.17 -1.86 -8.86
C ASP A 2 -19.65 -0.61 -8.16
N GLU A 3 -20.41 -0.07 -7.20
CA GLU A 3 -20.00 1.12 -6.47
C GLU A 3 -18.69 0.89 -5.69
N ALA A 4 -18.56 -0.25 -5.02
CA ALA A 4 -17.35 -0.57 -4.28
C ALA A 4 -16.15 -0.74 -5.21
N ARG A 5 -16.37 -1.38 -6.36
CA ARG A 5 -15.33 -1.56 -7.37
C ARG A 5 -14.91 -0.22 -7.96
N GLU A 6 -15.89 0.62 -8.31
CA GLU A 6 -15.63 1.94 -8.85
C GLU A 6 -14.87 2.81 -7.86
N TRP A 7 -15.31 2.76 -6.59
CA TRP A 7 -14.63 3.52 -5.54
C TRP A 7 -13.17 3.08 -5.42
N ARG A 8 -12.93 1.76 -5.41
CA ARG A 8 -11.56 1.25 -5.31
C ARG A 8 -10.71 1.65 -6.50
N ALA A 9 -11.28 1.60 -7.70
CA ALA A 9 -10.58 2.00 -8.91
C ALA A 9 -10.21 3.48 -8.88
N LYS A 10 -11.13 4.32 -8.44
CA LYS A 10 -10.87 5.75 -8.31
C LYS A 10 -9.83 6.04 -7.25
N ALA A 11 -9.92 5.35 -6.10
CA ALA A 11 -8.95 5.52 -5.02
C ALA A 11 -7.56 5.06 -5.47
N ALA A 12 -7.48 3.92 -6.17
CA ALA A 12 -6.21 3.42 -6.69
C ALA A 12 -5.57 4.42 -7.65
N ALA A 13 -6.35 4.95 -8.60
CA ALA A 13 -5.86 5.94 -9.54
C ALA A 13 -5.38 7.20 -8.83
N ARG A 14 -6.12 7.63 -7.80
CA ARG A 14 -5.76 8.80 -7.01
C ARG A 14 -4.44 8.59 -6.27
N TYR A 15 -4.26 7.42 -5.65
CA TYR A 15 -3.00 7.12 -4.97
C TYR A 15 -1.83 7.04 -5.94
N ASP A 16 -2.03 6.43 -7.10
CA ASP A 16 -0.98 6.36 -8.12
C ASP A 16 -0.54 7.77 -8.53
N GLU A 17 -1.48 8.67 -8.73
CA GLU A 17 -1.19 10.05 -9.08
C GLU A 17 -0.46 10.79 -7.96
N LEU A 18 -0.94 10.65 -6.72
CA LEU A 18 -0.35 11.32 -5.57
C LEU A 18 1.05 10.79 -5.28
N ILE A 19 1.26 9.48 -5.41
CA ILE A 19 2.58 8.88 -5.22
C ILE A 19 3.56 9.37 -6.29
N ALA A 20 3.11 9.53 -7.52
CA ALA A 20 3.97 10.05 -8.58
C ALA A 20 4.47 11.46 -8.26
N ARG A 21 3.63 12.26 -7.59
CA ARG A 21 3.98 13.64 -7.23
C ARG A 21 4.71 13.75 -5.90
N HIS A 22 4.33 12.92 -4.93
CA HIS A 22 4.80 13.03 -3.54
C HIS A 22 5.13 11.65 -2.97
N PRO A 23 6.12 10.95 -3.54
CA PRO A 23 6.34 9.54 -3.19
C PRO A 23 6.69 9.32 -1.71
N GLU A 24 7.45 10.24 -1.12
CA GLU A 24 7.88 10.07 0.26
C GLU A 24 6.80 10.45 1.26
N ALA A 25 5.98 11.45 0.92
CA ALA A 25 4.96 11.93 1.83
C ALA A 25 3.78 10.99 1.98
N LEU A 26 3.47 10.22 0.94
CA LEU A 26 2.24 9.43 0.89
C LEU A 26 2.47 7.92 0.86
N ALA A 27 3.72 7.48 0.96
CA ALA A 27 4.03 6.05 0.84
C ALA A 27 3.35 5.20 1.93
N ASP A 28 3.25 5.70 3.15
CA ASP A 28 2.61 4.97 4.25
C ASP A 28 1.11 4.80 4.02
N HIS A 29 0.44 5.87 3.62
CA HIS A 29 -1.01 5.82 3.35
C HIS A 29 -1.30 4.94 2.14
N ALA A 30 -0.50 5.03 1.10
CA ALA A 30 -0.66 4.20 -0.09
C ALA A 30 -0.42 2.73 0.22
N ALA A 31 0.60 2.41 1.02
CA ALA A 31 0.86 1.04 1.42
C ALA A 31 -0.33 0.47 2.19
N GLU A 32 -0.88 1.24 3.13
CA GLU A 32 -2.05 0.81 3.89
C GLU A 32 -3.25 0.60 2.98
N PHE A 33 -3.48 1.50 2.03
CA PHE A 33 -4.57 1.34 1.07
C PHE A 33 -4.46 0.01 0.32
N TRP A 34 -3.26 -0.30 -0.22
CA TRP A 34 -3.08 -1.53 -0.99
C TRP A 34 -3.15 -2.78 -0.14
N LEU A 35 -2.86 -2.69 1.16
CA LEU A 35 -3.02 -3.81 2.08
C LEU A 35 -4.48 -4.07 2.43
N GLU A 36 -5.32 -3.04 2.39
CA GLU A 36 -6.72 -3.14 2.84
C GLU A 36 -7.68 -3.05 1.66
N ALA A 37 -8.16 -1.86 1.34
CA ALA A 37 -9.18 -1.69 0.32
C ALA A 37 -8.73 -2.08 -1.08
N GLY A 38 -7.48 -1.84 -1.42
CA GLY A 38 -6.92 -2.19 -2.73
C GLY A 38 -6.64 -3.68 -2.89
N ALA A 39 -6.49 -4.38 -1.77
CA ALA A 39 -6.26 -5.83 -1.73
C ALA A 39 -5.15 -6.30 -2.68
N ASP A 40 -4.05 -5.56 -2.71
CA ASP A 40 -2.91 -5.89 -3.57
C ASP A 40 -1.61 -5.72 -2.78
N PRO A 41 -1.24 -6.74 -1.98
CA PRO A 41 -0.04 -6.66 -1.15
C PRO A 41 1.26 -6.57 -1.96
N VAL A 42 1.27 -7.06 -3.18
CA VAL A 42 2.45 -6.95 -4.05
C VAL A 42 2.76 -5.48 -4.34
N ARG A 43 1.73 -4.65 -4.51
CA ARG A 43 1.91 -3.21 -4.67
C ARG A 43 2.21 -2.50 -3.35
N ALA A 44 1.69 -3.03 -2.24
CA ALA A 44 1.88 -2.43 -0.92
C ALA A 44 3.33 -2.55 -0.44
N LEU A 45 3.97 -3.69 -0.69
CA LEU A 45 5.29 -3.97 -0.13
C LEU A 45 6.36 -2.94 -0.53
N PRO A 46 6.56 -2.61 -1.81
CA PRO A 46 7.57 -1.61 -2.17
C PRO A 46 7.27 -0.23 -1.58
N LEU A 47 5.99 0.12 -1.44
CA LEU A 47 5.61 1.38 -0.82
C LEU A 47 5.95 1.40 0.67
N ALA A 48 5.67 0.29 1.36
CA ALA A 48 6.00 0.16 2.77
C ALA A 48 7.52 0.21 2.99
N GLN A 49 8.28 -0.45 2.13
CA GLN A 49 9.74 -0.44 2.20
C GLN A 49 10.29 0.96 1.96
N ARG A 50 9.71 1.68 1.00
CA ARG A 50 10.11 3.06 0.71
C ARG A 50 9.85 3.98 1.90
N ASN A 51 8.68 3.82 2.52
CA ASN A 51 8.33 4.58 3.72
C ASN A 51 9.31 4.31 4.86
N LEU A 52 9.70 3.06 5.05
CA LEU A 52 10.65 2.70 6.10
C LEU A 52 12.02 3.34 5.92
N LYS A 53 12.47 3.52 4.68
CA LYS A 53 13.75 4.17 4.41
C LYS A 53 13.75 5.64 4.83
N VAL A 54 12.60 6.29 4.73
CA VAL A 54 12.46 7.71 5.05
C VAL A 54 12.08 7.93 6.51
N ARG A 55 11.20 7.08 7.05
CA ARG A 55 10.67 7.22 8.40
C ARG A 55 10.80 5.89 9.13
N GLN A 56 11.76 5.80 10.04
CA GLN A 56 11.96 4.58 10.83
C GLN A 56 11.13 4.64 12.09
N THR A 57 9.82 4.46 11.93
CA THR A 57 8.85 4.47 13.02
C THR A 57 8.30 3.08 13.25
N PRO A 58 7.70 2.81 14.44
CA PRO A 58 7.02 1.54 14.67
C PRO A 58 5.95 1.24 13.60
N ARG A 59 5.21 2.25 13.18
CA ARG A 59 4.21 2.10 12.11
C ARG A 59 4.85 1.67 10.80
N ALA A 60 6.00 2.27 10.44
CA ALA A 60 6.69 1.91 9.20
C ALA A 60 7.15 0.46 9.21
N HIS A 61 7.70 0.00 10.32
CA HIS A 61 8.09 -1.41 10.48
C HIS A 61 6.89 -2.33 10.42
N GLU A 62 5.79 -1.96 11.04
CA GLU A 62 4.55 -2.72 11.01
C GLU A 62 4.02 -2.87 9.60
N LEU A 63 4.02 -1.80 8.82
CA LEU A 63 3.53 -1.84 7.44
C LEU A 63 4.35 -2.80 6.58
N VAL A 64 5.68 -2.78 6.74
CA VAL A 64 6.55 -3.72 6.02
C VAL A 64 6.26 -5.15 6.42
N ALA A 65 6.11 -5.40 7.73
CA ALA A 65 5.82 -6.74 8.23
C ALA A 65 4.48 -7.25 7.71
N ARG A 66 3.45 -6.41 7.75
CA ARG A 66 2.12 -6.77 7.25
C ARG A 66 2.15 -7.06 5.76
N ALA A 67 2.83 -6.22 4.99
CA ALA A 67 2.93 -6.41 3.55
C ALA A 67 3.70 -7.67 3.19
N THR A 68 4.79 -7.95 3.90
CA THR A 68 5.59 -9.15 3.68
C THR A 68 4.76 -10.41 3.93
N LEU A 69 4.02 -10.44 5.04
CA LEU A 69 3.15 -11.57 5.35
C LEU A 69 2.05 -11.73 4.32
N ALA A 70 1.44 -10.63 3.89
CA ALA A 70 0.36 -10.67 2.92
C ALA A 70 0.83 -11.16 1.55
N VAL A 71 2.03 -10.78 1.14
CA VAL A 71 2.64 -11.30 -0.10
C VAL A 71 2.87 -12.80 0.00
N GLY A 72 3.40 -13.25 1.14
CA GLY A 72 3.62 -14.67 1.38
C GLY A 72 2.34 -15.47 1.32
N ASP A 73 1.27 -14.99 1.96
CA ASP A 73 -0.03 -15.62 1.94
C ASP A 73 -0.61 -15.69 0.53
N ALA A 74 -0.49 -14.62 -0.23
CA ALA A 74 -0.98 -14.57 -1.60
C ALA A 74 -0.26 -15.58 -2.50
N ARG A 75 1.03 -15.77 -2.28
CA ARG A 75 1.83 -16.72 -3.06
C ARG A 75 1.57 -18.17 -2.63
N ALA A 76 1.19 -18.39 -1.39
CA ALA A 76 0.92 -19.72 -0.87
C ALA A 76 -0.39 -20.30 -1.42
N THR A 77 -1.29 -19.46 -1.88
CA THR A 77 -2.56 -19.90 -2.46
C THR A 77 -2.48 -19.94 -3.97
#